data_6732cde2c58f56be7d0d86c39a72f621
#
_entry.id   6732cde2c58f56be7d0d86c39a72f621
#
_cell.length_a   1.000
_cell.length_b   1.000
_cell.length_c   1.000
_cell.angle_alpha   90.00
_cell.angle_beta   90.00
_cell.angle_gamma   90.00
#
_symmetry.space_group_name_H-M   'P 1'
#
loop_
_entity.id
_entity.type
_entity.pdbx_description
1 polymer ?
#
loop_
_entity_poly.entity_id
_entity_poly.type
_entity_poly.pdbx_seq_one_letter_code
_entity_poly.pdbx_strand_id
1 'polypeptide(L)'
;MESGAVRYGIIGVGMMGREHMVNLAHLRSEGATVTCVADPHPSSLEHALDLARSLHAPPPAVFPGHRQLLDSGLCDVVVVSSPNMTHFEILMDIINHHKPHHVLVEKPLCTTVEDCRKIVNAAKQRPDILVQVGLEYRYMPPVSKLIDIVKSGILGHVKMVAIREHRFPFLVKVNNWNRFNVNTGGTLVEKCCHFFDLMRLFAAANPVRVMASGSIDVNHKDETYDGKVPDIIDNAFVIVEFDNGTRGMLDLCMFAEGSKNEQEISVVGDIGKGEAFVPESIVHVGLRAEGRAGVKIEKAEDARINLGMMDYIMDQATWNTCIFYL
;
A
#
# COMPACT_ATOMS: atom_id res chain seq x y z
N MET A 1 0.77 -9.33 -30.71
CA MET A 1 -0.61 -8.99 -30.34
C MET A 1 -0.58 -7.51 -30.01
N GLU A 2 -1.33 -6.68 -30.75
CA GLU A 2 -1.50 -5.29 -30.34
C GLU A 2 -2.14 -5.30 -28.96
N SER A 3 -1.45 -4.77 -27.95
CA SER A 3 -2.01 -4.62 -26.60
C SER A 3 -3.15 -3.63 -26.71
N GLY A 4 -4.39 -4.11 -26.59
CA GLY A 4 -5.57 -3.23 -26.53
C GLY A 4 -5.38 -2.24 -25.38
N ALA A 5 -5.82 -0.99 -25.59
CA ALA A 5 -5.78 0.05 -24.56
C ALA A 5 -6.57 -0.40 -23.31
N VAL A 6 -5.96 -0.35 -22.12
CA VAL A 6 -6.60 -0.67 -20.84
C VAL A 6 -7.25 0.60 -20.29
N ARG A 7 -8.57 0.52 -20.03
CA ARG A 7 -9.37 1.65 -19.56
C ARG A 7 -9.51 1.60 -18.05
N TYR A 8 -9.06 2.67 -17.39
CA TYR A 8 -9.09 2.80 -15.94
C TYR A 8 -10.22 3.73 -15.49
N GLY A 9 -10.98 3.27 -14.50
CA GLY A 9 -11.88 4.10 -13.69
C GLY A 9 -11.26 4.36 -12.32
N ILE A 10 -11.37 5.55 -11.76
CA ILE A 10 -10.86 5.87 -10.41
C ILE A 10 -12.02 6.27 -9.51
N ILE A 11 -12.17 5.57 -8.40
CA ILE A 11 -13.16 5.85 -7.35
C ILE A 11 -12.45 6.50 -6.16
N GLY A 12 -12.81 7.76 -5.89
CA GLY A 12 -12.11 8.62 -4.94
C GLY A 12 -10.94 9.36 -5.59
N VAL A 13 -11.14 10.61 -5.98
CA VAL A 13 -10.09 11.46 -6.60
C VAL A 13 -9.57 12.52 -5.64
N GLY A 14 -9.40 12.12 -4.38
CA GLY A 14 -8.64 12.84 -3.37
C GLY A 14 -7.14 12.87 -3.71
N MET A 15 -6.28 12.94 -2.67
CA MET A 15 -4.82 12.98 -2.84
C MET A 15 -4.32 11.77 -3.63
N MET A 16 -4.62 10.54 -3.15
CA MET A 16 -4.12 9.30 -3.75
C MET A 16 -4.71 9.05 -5.15
N GLY A 17 -6.01 9.31 -5.34
CA GLY A 17 -6.63 9.12 -6.67
C GLY A 17 -6.01 10.02 -7.74
N ARG A 18 -5.64 11.25 -7.39
CA ARG A 18 -4.91 12.14 -8.32
C ARG A 18 -3.49 11.68 -8.57
N GLU A 19 -2.81 11.11 -7.57
CA GLU A 19 -1.50 10.49 -7.78
C GLU A 19 -1.59 9.30 -8.74
N HIS A 20 -2.59 8.45 -8.61
CA HIS A 20 -2.86 7.39 -9.60
C HIS A 20 -3.13 7.95 -11.01
N MET A 21 -3.81 9.10 -11.15
CA MET A 21 -3.98 9.74 -12.45
C MET A 21 -2.64 10.15 -13.07
N VAL A 22 -1.71 10.68 -12.28
CA VAL A 22 -0.35 11.04 -12.73
C VAL A 22 0.41 9.78 -13.17
N ASN A 23 0.38 8.73 -12.35
CA ASN A 23 1.07 7.47 -12.64
C ASN A 23 0.53 6.82 -13.93
N LEU A 24 -0.81 6.78 -14.10
CA LEU A 24 -1.44 6.28 -15.32
C LEU A 24 -1.13 7.13 -16.56
N ALA A 25 -0.93 8.44 -16.39
CA ALA A 25 -0.51 9.30 -17.49
C ALA A 25 0.91 8.98 -17.98
N HIS A 26 1.81 8.57 -17.08
CA HIS A 26 3.15 8.09 -17.45
C HIS A 26 3.10 6.77 -18.25
N LEU A 27 2.11 5.91 -17.97
CA LEU A 27 1.91 4.63 -18.68
C LEU A 27 1.06 4.75 -19.97
N ARG A 28 0.75 5.96 -20.41
CA ARG A 28 -0.09 6.15 -21.62
C ARG A 28 0.53 5.54 -22.87
N SER A 29 1.85 5.62 -23.02
CA SER A 29 2.56 4.98 -24.13
C SER A 29 2.44 3.45 -24.15
N GLU A 30 2.10 2.86 -23.00
CA GLU A 30 1.88 1.43 -22.80
C GLU A 30 0.40 1.04 -22.91
N GLY A 31 -0.47 2.00 -23.25
CA GLY A 31 -1.88 1.77 -23.48
C GLY A 31 -2.79 2.03 -22.27
N ALA A 32 -2.29 2.55 -21.15
CA ALA A 32 -3.12 2.91 -20.00
C ALA A 32 -3.85 4.24 -20.22
N THR A 33 -5.15 4.29 -19.95
CA THR A 33 -5.95 5.51 -20.08
C THR A 33 -6.98 5.62 -18.97
N VAL A 34 -7.03 6.77 -18.27
CA VAL A 34 -8.11 7.09 -17.33
C VAL A 34 -9.32 7.58 -18.13
N THR A 35 -10.39 6.80 -18.12
CA THR A 35 -11.60 7.07 -18.91
C THR A 35 -12.74 7.64 -18.09
N CYS A 36 -12.76 7.37 -16.78
CA CYS A 36 -13.80 7.85 -15.88
C CYS A 36 -13.31 7.98 -14.45
N VAL A 37 -13.94 8.89 -13.70
CA VAL A 37 -13.66 9.11 -12.28
C VAL A 37 -14.96 9.29 -11.50
N ALA A 38 -14.96 8.89 -10.22
CA ALA A 38 -16.11 9.08 -9.33
C ALA A 38 -15.67 9.63 -7.98
N ASP A 39 -16.36 10.66 -7.50
CA ASP A 39 -16.19 11.22 -6.17
C ASP A 39 -17.48 11.94 -5.76
N PRO A 40 -17.95 11.80 -4.50
CA PRO A 40 -19.14 12.51 -4.05
C PRO A 40 -18.90 14.02 -3.84
N HIS A 41 -17.64 14.48 -3.79
CA HIS A 41 -17.29 15.88 -3.60
C HIS A 41 -17.01 16.56 -4.95
N PRO A 42 -17.83 17.54 -5.39
CA PRO A 42 -17.64 18.24 -6.66
C PRO A 42 -16.25 18.87 -6.81
N SER A 43 -15.70 19.45 -5.75
CA SER A 43 -14.35 20.03 -5.76
C SER A 43 -13.25 19.02 -6.08
N SER A 44 -13.38 17.77 -5.62
CA SER A 44 -12.45 16.70 -5.96
C SER A 44 -12.51 16.36 -7.45
N LEU A 45 -13.70 16.34 -8.03
CA LEU A 45 -13.91 16.11 -9.47
C LEU A 45 -13.33 17.24 -10.31
N GLU A 46 -13.52 18.50 -9.90
CA GLU A 46 -12.92 19.67 -10.56
C GLU A 46 -11.41 19.59 -10.57
N HIS A 47 -10.78 19.30 -9.40
CA HIS A 47 -9.33 19.13 -9.33
C HIS A 47 -8.82 17.97 -10.21
N ALA A 48 -9.58 16.89 -10.33
CA ALA A 48 -9.21 15.76 -11.20
C ALA A 48 -9.27 16.16 -12.70
N LEU A 49 -10.27 16.95 -13.11
CA LEU A 49 -10.37 17.48 -14.47
C LEU A 49 -9.24 18.47 -14.77
N ASP A 50 -8.91 19.35 -13.81
CA ASP A 50 -7.76 20.28 -13.94
C ASP A 50 -6.44 19.53 -14.09
N LEU A 51 -6.26 18.48 -13.28
CA LEU A 51 -5.09 17.61 -13.38
C LEU A 51 -5.02 16.93 -14.74
N ALA A 52 -6.12 16.37 -15.24
CA ALA A 52 -6.15 15.75 -16.57
C ALA A 52 -5.74 16.74 -17.66
N ARG A 53 -6.20 17.99 -17.59
CA ARG A 53 -5.79 19.07 -18.51
C ARG A 53 -4.29 19.36 -18.42
N SER A 54 -3.75 19.46 -17.20
CA SER A 54 -2.31 19.73 -16.99
C SER A 54 -1.41 18.61 -17.51
N LEU A 55 -1.90 17.36 -17.46
CA LEU A 55 -1.22 16.18 -17.98
C LEU A 55 -1.42 15.97 -19.49
N HIS A 56 -2.10 16.91 -20.17
CA HIS A 56 -2.49 16.76 -21.57
C HIS A 56 -3.22 15.43 -21.85
N ALA A 57 -3.99 14.95 -20.87
CA ALA A 57 -4.80 13.75 -20.97
C ALA A 57 -6.21 14.05 -21.45
N PRO A 58 -6.88 13.13 -22.14
CA PRO A 58 -8.30 13.26 -22.42
C PRO A 58 -9.08 13.46 -21.11
N PRO A 59 -10.07 14.35 -21.06
CA PRO A 59 -10.87 14.55 -19.86
C PRO A 59 -11.67 13.27 -19.56
N PRO A 60 -11.57 12.71 -18.33
CA PRO A 60 -12.38 11.57 -17.97
C PRO A 60 -13.85 11.94 -17.79
N ALA A 61 -14.77 11.00 -18.02
CA ALA A 61 -16.15 11.13 -17.64
C ALA A 61 -16.24 11.20 -16.09
N VAL A 62 -17.10 12.08 -15.57
CA VAL A 62 -17.24 12.28 -14.12
C VAL A 62 -18.56 11.73 -13.59
N PHE A 63 -18.52 11.08 -12.43
CA PHE A 63 -19.69 10.49 -11.78
C PHE A 63 -19.73 10.90 -10.30
N PRO A 64 -20.94 11.11 -9.71
CA PRO A 64 -21.07 11.45 -8.30
C PRO A 64 -20.84 10.25 -7.36
N GLY A 65 -20.80 9.03 -7.88
CA GLY A 65 -20.64 7.82 -7.09
C GLY A 65 -20.15 6.63 -7.90
N HIS A 66 -19.62 5.63 -7.17
CA HIS A 66 -18.99 4.46 -7.78
C HIS A 66 -19.95 3.60 -8.60
N ARG A 67 -21.22 3.46 -8.18
CA ARG A 67 -22.21 2.63 -8.90
C ARG A 67 -22.46 3.15 -10.31
N GLN A 68 -22.62 4.47 -10.48
CA GLN A 68 -22.79 5.08 -11.80
C GLN A 68 -21.52 4.88 -12.66
N LEU A 69 -20.34 4.94 -12.07
CA LEU A 69 -19.09 4.66 -12.78
C LEU A 69 -19.07 3.20 -13.27
N LEU A 70 -19.40 2.22 -12.43
CA LEU A 70 -19.42 0.81 -12.79
C LEU A 70 -20.44 0.51 -13.90
N ASP A 71 -21.64 1.08 -13.80
CA ASP A 71 -22.71 0.91 -14.80
C ASP A 71 -22.37 1.57 -16.15
N SER A 72 -21.47 2.55 -16.17
CA SER A 72 -21.14 3.32 -17.39
C SER A 72 -20.51 2.47 -18.51
N GLY A 73 -19.87 1.36 -18.16
CA GLY A 73 -19.16 0.53 -19.13
C GLY A 73 -17.89 1.16 -19.69
N LEU A 74 -17.39 2.25 -19.10
CA LEU A 74 -16.24 3.01 -19.60
C LEU A 74 -14.87 2.47 -19.14
N CYS A 75 -14.82 1.59 -18.15
CA CYS A 75 -13.55 1.06 -17.62
C CYS A 75 -13.53 -0.47 -17.55
N ASP A 76 -12.34 -1.01 -17.58
CA ASP A 76 -12.03 -2.45 -17.42
C ASP A 76 -11.34 -2.71 -16.06
N VAL A 77 -10.55 -1.75 -15.59
CA VAL A 77 -9.87 -1.76 -14.32
C VAL A 77 -10.38 -0.60 -13.46
N VAL A 78 -10.63 -0.86 -12.19
CA VAL A 78 -11.06 0.15 -11.22
C VAL A 78 -9.97 0.34 -10.17
N VAL A 79 -9.53 1.58 -9.96
CA VAL A 79 -8.68 1.98 -8.84
C VAL A 79 -9.58 2.53 -7.74
N VAL A 80 -9.55 1.91 -6.55
CA VAL A 80 -10.30 2.37 -5.37
C VAL A 80 -9.33 3.10 -4.45
N SER A 81 -9.45 4.43 -4.38
CA SER A 81 -8.64 5.34 -3.56
C SER A 81 -9.49 6.29 -2.71
N SER A 82 -10.66 5.82 -2.34
CA SER A 82 -11.61 6.47 -1.43
C SER A 82 -11.14 6.36 0.04
N PRO A 83 -11.82 6.98 1.02
CA PRO A 83 -11.51 6.78 2.43
C PRO A 83 -11.64 5.32 2.88
N ASN A 84 -10.76 4.87 3.77
CA ASN A 84 -10.62 3.45 4.16
C ASN A 84 -11.93 2.78 4.57
N MET A 85 -12.78 3.46 5.35
CA MET A 85 -14.06 2.93 5.80
C MET A 85 -15.05 2.64 4.68
N THR A 86 -14.81 3.15 3.48
CA THR A 86 -15.69 2.94 2.31
C THR A 86 -15.24 1.78 1.43
N HIS A 87 -14.01 1.26 1.62
CA HIS A 87 -13.44 0.22 0.76
C HIS A 87 -14.32 -1.03 0.73
N PHE A 88 -14.82 -1.48 1.88
CA PHE A 88 -15.63 -2.70 1.96
C PHE A 88 -16.87 -2.64 1.07
N GLU A 89 -17.68 -1.59 1.19
CA GLU A 89 -18.90 -1.45 0.39
C GLU A 89 -18.58 -1.37 -1.10
N ILE A 90 -17.63 -0.52 -1.47
CA ILE A 90 -17.21 -0.32 -2.87
C ILE A 90 -16.68 -1.62 -3.48
N LEU A 91 -15.83 -2.34 -2.76
CA LEU A 91 -15.27 -3.62 -3.23
C LEU A 91 -16.36 -4.68 -3.39
N MET A 92 -17.32 -4.78 -2.46
CA MET A 92 -18.44 -5.71 -2.57
C MET A 92 -19.31 -5.38 -3.78
N ASP A 93 -19.57 -4.09 -4.05
CA ASP A 93 -20.31 -3.66 -5.24
C ASP A 93 -19.56 -4.01 -6.54
N ILE A 94 -18.24 -3.83 -6.59
CA ILE A 94 -17.41 -4.19 -7.75
C ILE A 94 -17.39 -5.71 -7.97
N ILE A 95 -17.13 -6.49 -6.91
CA ILE A 95 -17.02 -7.95 -7.00
C ILE A 95 -18.36 -8.57 -7.42
N ASN A 96 -19.48 -8.06 -6.92
CA ASN A 96 -20.80 -8.54 -7.26
C ASN A 96 -21.40 -7.94 -8.54
N HIS A 97 -20.69 -7.00 -9.19
CA HIS A 97 -21.17 -6.35 -10.41
C HIS A 97 -21.28 -7.38 -11.54
N HIS A 98 -22.31 -7.26 -12.38
CA HIS A 98 -22.58 -8.18 -13.50
C HIS A 98 -21.47 -8.11 -14.58
N LYS A 99 -20.87 -6.92 -14.80
CA LYS A 99 -19.71 -6.74 -15.65
C LYS A 99 -18.44 -6.97 -14.81
N PRO A 100 -17.47 -7.79 -15.27
CA PRO A 100 -16.21 -7.96 -14.55
C PRO A 100 -15.37 -6.68 -14.64
N HIS A 101 -14.80 -6.28 -13.49
CA HIS A 101 -13.79 -5.23 -13.37
C HIS A 101 -12.61 -5.77 -12.57
N HIS A 102 -11.40 -5.64 -13.09
CA HIS A 102 -10.22 -5.82 -12.28
C HIS A 102 -10.07 -4.67 -11.29
N VAL A 103 -9.50 -4.90 -10.13
CA VAL A 103 -9.44 -3.90 -9.05
C VAL A 103 -8.03 -3.75 -8.52
N LEU A 104 -7.59 -2.51 -8.43
CA LEU A 104 -6.53 -2.07 -7.52
C LEU A 104 -7.17 -1.26 -6.41
N VAL A 105 -7.13 -1.76 -5.18
CA VAL A 105 -7.62 -1.02 -4.02
C VAL A 105 -6.45 -0.48 -3.20
N GLU A 106 -6.53 0.78 -2.80
CA GLU A 106 -5.59 1.36 -1.84
C GLU A 106 -5.61 0.61 -0.52
N LYS A 107 -4.47 0.65 0.15
CA LYS A 107 -4.33 0.09 1.49
C LYS A 107 -5.04 1.02 2.53
N PRO A 108 -5.51 0.45 3.64
CA PRO A 108 -5.70 -0.99 3.91
C PRO A 108 -6.85 -1.57 3.08
N LEU A 109 -6.87 -2.88 2.88
CA LEU A 109 -7.99 -3.53 2.15
C LEU A 109 -9.35 -3.14 2.73
N CYS A 110 -9.49 -3.26 4.06
CA CYS A 110 -10.63 -2.78 4.84
C CYS A 110 -10.15 -2.34 6.22
N THR A 111 -11.04 -1.75 7.02
CA THR A 111 -10.74 -1.28 8.38
C THR A 111 -10.93 -2.36 9.45
N THR A 112 -11.56 -3.49 9.12
CA THR A 112 -11.78 -4.62 10.02
C THR A 112 -11.34 -5.94 9.39
N VAL A 113 -10.90 -6.89 10.23
CA VAL A 113 -10.53 -8.24 9.80
C VAL A 113 -11.74 -8.99 9.25
N GLU A 114 -12.93 -8.77 9.81
CA GLU A 114 -14.15 -9.42 9.35
C GLU A 114 -14.47 -9.04 7.91
N ASP A 115 -14.39 -7.75 7.58
CA ASP A 115 -14.66 -7.25 6.23
C ASP A 115 -13.58 -7.72 5.23
N CYS A 116 -12.31 -7.74 5.64
CA CYS A 116 -11.25 -8.34 4.84
C CYS A 116 -11.57 -9.80 4.48
N ARG A 117 -12.03 -10.60 5.45
CA ARG A 117 -12.42 -12.01 5.20
C ARG A 117 -13.60 -12.12 4.24
N LYS A 118 -14.61 -11.25 4.36
CA LYS A 118 -15.76 -11.22 3.43
C LYS A 118 -15.29 -10.89 2.01
N ILE A 119 -14.43 -9.90 1.83
CA ILE A 119 -13.87 -9.54 0.51
C ILE A 119 -13.08 -10.72 -0.08
N VAL A 120 -12.18 -11.33 0.69
CA VAL A 120 -11.41 -12.50 0.23
C VAL A 120 -12.32 -13.64 -0.21
N ASN A 121 -13.38 -13.94 0.58
CA ASN A 121 -14.32 -15.01 0.25
C ASN A 121 -15.16 -14.68 -1.00
N ALA A 122 -15.58 -13.44 -1.16
CA ALA A 122 -16.32 -13.01 -2.34
C ALA A 122 -15.42 -13.03 -3.60
N ALA A 123 -14.19 -12.53 -3.52
CA ALA A 123 -13.25 -12.54 -4.64
C ALA A 123 -12.89 -13.96 -5.12
N LYS A 124 -12.79 -14.94 -4.20
CA LYS A 124 -12.60 -16.36 -4.55
C LYS A 124 -13.69 -16.92 -5.45
N GLN A 125 -14.90 -16.39 -5.40
CA GLN A 125 -16.02 -16.81 -6.24
C GLN A 125 -16.02 -16.15 -7.63
N ARG A 126 -15.09 -15.21 -7.86
CA ARG A 126 -14.97 -14.42 -9.08
C ARG A 126 -13.56 -14.58 -9.69
N PRO A 127 -13.23 -15.78 -10.21
CA PRO A 127 -11.92 -16.02 -10.84
C PRO A 127 -11.69 -15.22 -12.13
N ASP A 128 -12.75 -14.59 -12.65
CA ASP A 128 -12.75 -13.72 -13.82
C ASP A 128 -12.25 -12.29 -13.53
N ILE A 129 -12.05 -11.92 -12.26
CA ILE A 129 -11.53 -10.62 -11.85
C ILE A 129 -10.27 -10.78 -11.01
N LEU A 130 -9.43 -9.76 -11.06
CA LEU A 130 -8.24 -9.63 -10.22
C LEU A 130 -8.50 -8.54 -9.18
N VAL A 131 -8.20 -8.82 -7.92
CA VAL A 131 -8.28 -7.86 -6.83
C VAL A 131 -6.89 -7.74 -6.20
N GLN A 132 -6.26 -6.58 -6.33
CA GLN A 132 -4.95 -6.28 -5.77
C GLN A 132 -5.03 -5.17 -4.74
N VAL A 133 -4.28 -5.32 -3.65
CA VAL A 133 -4.11 -4.26 -2.63
C VAL A 133 -2.85 -3.46 -2.94
N GLY A 134 -2.94 -2.14 -2.85
CA GLY A 134 -1.86 -1.19 -3.11
C GLY A 134 -0.79 -1.18 -2.01
N LEU A 135 -0.06 -2.28 -1.84
CA LEU A 135 1.04 -2.39 -0.88
C LEU A 135 2.35 -1.89 -1.51
N GLU A 136 2.42 -0.60 -1.78
CA GLU A 136 3.45 0.09 -2.55
C GLU A 136 4.88 -0.10 -2.03
N TYR A 137 5.07 -0.33 -0.73
CA TYR A 137 6.40 -0.46 -0.13
C TYR A 137 7.20 -1.64 -0.69
N ARG A 138 6.55 -2.68 -1.21
CA ARG A 138 7.23 -3.77 -1.91
C ARG A 138 8.01 -3.30 -3.15
N TYR A 139 7.61 -2.17 -3.72
CA TYR A 139 8.12 -1.63 -4.99
C TYR A 139 9.08 -0.45 -4.81
N MET A 140 9.25 0.06 -3.59
CA MET A 140 10.29 1.06 -3.32
C MET A 140 11.67 0.49 -3.66
N PRO A 141 12.58 1.24 -4.36
CA PRO A 141 13.85 0.71 -4.85
C PRO A 141 14.64 -0.11 -3.84
N PRO A 142 14.96 0.44 -2.65
CA PRO A 142 15.78 -0.31 -1.72
C PRO A 142 15.04 -1.50 -1.12
N VAL A 143 13.71 -1.42 -0.98
CA VAL A 143 12.88 -2.52 -0.46
C VAL A 143 12.77 -3.64 -1.48
N SER A 144 12.47 -3.32 -2.73
CA SER A 144 12.43 -4.29 -3.84
C SER A 144 13.76 -5.03 -3.97
N LYS A 145 14.88 -4.30 -3.92
CA LYS A 145 16.21 -4.89 -3.96
C LYS A 145 16.48 -5.80 -2.75
N LEU A 146 16.05 -5.39 -1.55
CA LEU A 146 16.15 -6.24 -0.35
C LEU A 146 15.30 -7.52 -0.48
N ILE A 147 14.10 -7.42 -1.07
CA ILE A 147 13.25 -8.58 -1.37
C ILE A 147 13.99 -9.56 -2.28
N ASP A 148 14.63 -9.08 -3.35
CA ASP A 148 15.39 -9.93 -4.27
C ASP A 148 16.60 -10.58 -3.58
N ILE A 149 17.32 -9.85 -2.74
CA ILE A 149 18.42 -10.39 -1.93
C ILE A 149 17.93 -11.52 -1.00
N VAL A 150 16.81 -11.34 -0.32
CA VAL A 150 16.22 -12.39 0.52
C VAL A 150 15.78 -13.59 -0.31
N LYS A 151 15.10 -13.37 -1.42
CA LYS A 151 14.65 -14.43 -2.35
C LYS A 151 15.82 -15.21 -2.97
N SER A 152 16.97 -14.57 -3.19
CA SER A 152 18.16 -15.24 -3.70
C SER A 152 18.76 -16.29 -2.74
N GLY A 153 18.36 -16.25 -1.45
CA GLY A 153 18.85 -17.15 -0.42
C GLY A 153 20.24 -16.79 0.12
N ILE A 154 20.87 -15.70 -0.33
CA ILE A 154 22.22 -15.31 0.10
C ILE A 154 22.32 -15.03 1.61
N LEU A 155 21.21 -14.61 2.25
CA LEU A 155 21.15 -14.39 3.69
C LEU A 155 20.88 -15.69 4.48
N GLY A 156 20.60 -16.81 3.82
CA GLY A 156 20.16 -18.06 4.43
C GLY A 156 18.70 -18.03 4.89
N HIS A 157 18.39 -18.78 5.92
CA HIS A 157 17.03 -18.80 6.50
C HIS A 157 16.81 -17.56 7.37
N VAL A 158 15.81 -16.77 7.05
CA VAL A 158 15.45 -15.58 7.81
C VAL A 158 15.06 -15.95 9.25
N LYS A 159 15.64 -15.26 10.22
CA LYS A 159 15.40 -15.44 11.65
C LYS A 159 14.77 -14.23 12.31
N MET A 160 15.12 -13.02 11.84
CA MET A 160 14.61 -11.77 12.40
C MET A 160 14.33 -10.75 11.29
N VAL A 161 13.24 -10.00 11.46
CA VAL A 161 12.90 -8.84 10.65
C VAL A 161 12.65 -7.68 11.59
N ALA A 162 13.36 -6.57 11.43
CA ALA A 162 13.12 -5.35 12.19
C ALA A 162 12.78 -4.22 11.22
N ILE A 163 11.69 -3.53 11.47
CA ILE A 163 11.25 -2.40 10.66
C ILE A 163 11.04 -1.21 11.58
N ARG A 164 11.65 -0.08 11.23
CA ARG A 164 11.44 1.22 11.85
C ARG A 164 10.67 2.11 10.89
N GLU A 165 9.65 2.78 11.40
CA GLU A 165 8.94 3.88 10.75
C GLU A 165 8.99 5.09 11.66
N HIS A 166 9.85 6.05 11.37
CA HIS A 166 10.05 7.29 12.12
C HIS A 166 9.82 8.47 11.19
N ARG A 167 8.66 9.10 11.30
CA ARG A 167 8.21 10.10 10.33
C ARG A 167 7.36 11.21 10.97
N PHE A 168 6.87 12.10 10.11
CA PHE A 168 5.92 13.14 10.44
C PHE A 168 4.48 12.59 10.66
N PRO A 169 3.60 13.35 11.34
CA PRO A 169 2.21 12.99 11.56
C PRO A 169 1.41 12.74 10.28
N PHE A 170 0.27 12.08 10.40
CA PHE A 170 -0.64 11.92 9.26
C PHE A 170 -1.05 13.27 8.66
N LEU A 171 -0.93 13.39 7.34
CA LEU A 171 -1.41 14.55 6.61
C LEU A 171 -2.91 14.74 6.76
N VAL A 172 -3.34 15.99 6.63
CA VAL A 172 -4.77 16.36 6.66
C VAL A 172 -5.47 15.74 5.45
N LYS A 173 -6.58 15.06 5.69
CA LYS A 173 -7.49 14.51 4.67
C LYS A 173 -8.80 15.29 4.65
N VAL A 174 -9.60 15.12 3.61
CA VAL A 174 -10.93 15.73 3.50
C VAL A 174 -11.75 15.40 4.76
N ASN A 175 -12.31 16.42 5.41
CA ASN A 175 -13.08 16.31 6.66
C ASN A 175 -12.34 15.59 7.80
N ASN A 176 -11.02 15.54 7.77
CA ASN A 176 -10.17 14.92 8.81
C ASN A 176 -10.58 13.49 9.20
N TRP A 177 -11.14 12.72 8.25
CA TRP A 177 -11.65 11.38 8.50
C TRP A 177 -10.58 10.45 9.10
N ASN A 178 -9.31 10.69 8.77
CA ASN A 178 -8.18 9.88 9.20
C ASN A 178 -7.69 10.15 10.63
N ARG A 179 -8.44 10.91 11.42
CA ARG A 179 -8.17 11.18 12.85
C ARG A 179 -8.83 10.16 13.78
N PHE A 180 -9.63 9.23 13.24
CA PHE A 180 -10.44 8.33 14.07
C PHE A 180 -10.27 6.87 13.67
N ASN A 181 -10.04 6.01 14.69
CA ASN A 181 -9.90 4.57 14.52
C ASN A 181 -11.08 3.93 13.78
N VAL A 182 -12.30 4.41 14.04
CA VAL A 182 -13.52 3.92 13.38
C VAL A 182 -13.47 4.07 11.86
N ASN A 183 -12.75 5.08 11.35
CA ASN A 183 -12.64 5.37 9.93
C ASN A 183 -11.41 4.70 9.29
N THR A 184 -10.35 4.48 10.09
CA THR A 184 -9.05 4.06 9.56
C THR A 184 -8.70 2.61 9.87
N GLY A 185 -9.31 2.03 10.91
CA GLY A 185 -8.86 0.79 11.54
C GLY A 185 -7.75 1.01 12.56
N GLY A 186 -7.33 2.29 12.78
CA GLY A 186 -6.22 2.69 13.65
C GLY A 186 -4.88 2.79 12.93
N THR A 187 -3.92 3.45 13.57
CA THR A 187 -2.59 3.72 12.98
C THR A 187 -1.87 2.45 12.53
N LEU A 188 -1.97 1.35 13.31
CA LEU A 188 -1.34 0.09 12.96
C LEU A 188 -1.97 -0.57 11.71
N VAL A 189 -3.24 -0.29 11.40
CA VAL A 189 -3.90 -0.72 10.17
C VAL A 189 -3.62 0.26 9.03
N GLU A 190 -3.88 1.56 9.24
CA GLU A 190 -3.76 2.60 8.23
C GLU A 190 -2.33 2.72 7.68
N LYS A 191 -1.32 2.75 8.57
CA LYS A 191 0.08 2.95 8.20
C LYS A 191 0.87 1.65 8.17
N CYS A 192 0.70 0.79 9.18
CA CYS A 192 1.63 -0.31 9.39
C CYS A 192 1.25 -1.60 8.64
N CYS A 193 0.11 -1.64 7.91
CA CYS A 193 -0.21 -2.77 7.02
C CYS A 193 0.93 -3.06 6.04
N HIS A 194 1.64 -2.05 5.53
CA HIS A 194 2.84 -2.22 4.70
C HIS A 194 3.94 -3.02 5.40
N PHE A 195 4.17 -2.74 6.68
CA PHE A 195 5.26 -3.35 7.44
C PHE A 195 4.93 -4.77 7.86
N PHE A 196 3.70 -5.04 8.27
CA PHE A 196 3.25 -6.40 8.56
C PHE A 196 3.23 -7.27 7.30
N ASP A 197 2.90 -6.69 6.16
CA ASP A 197 3.02 -7.33 4.86
C ASP A 197 4.48 -7.69 4.53
N LEU A 198 5.41 -6.74 4.67
CA LEU A 198 6.83 -6.99 4.44
C LEU A 198 7.41 -8.01 5.42
N MET A 199 7.04 -7.95 6.72
CA MET A 199 7.47 -8.95 7.70
C MET A 199 7.06 -10.35 7.26
N ARG A 200 5.81 -10.50 6.83
CA ARG A 200 5.27 -11.75 6.36
C ARG A 200 5.93 -12.25 5.07
N LEU A 201 6.20 -11.33 4.14
CA LEU A 201 6.92 -11.62 2.91
C LEU A 201 8.34 -12.12 3.18
N PHE A 202 9.10 -11.46 4.07
CA PHE A 202 10.45 -11.85 4.42
C PHE A 202 10.50 -13.14 5.26
N ALA A 203 9.57 -13.30 6.22
CA ALA A 203 9.48 -14.50 7.02
C ALA A 203 9.03 -15.73 6.21
N ALA A 204 8.32 -15.52 5.10
CA ALA A 204 7.66 -16.58 4.33
C ALA A 204 6.82 -17.53 5.22
N ALA A 205 6.12 -16.98 6.23
CA ALA A 205 5.45 -17.71 7.30
C ALA A 205 4.20 -16.96 7.80
N ASN A 206 3.37 -17.63 8.60
CA ASN A 206 2.18 -17.03 9.17
C ASN A 206 2.43 -16.52 10.60
N PRO A 207 1.87 -15.36 10.99
CA PRO A 207 1.95 -14.87 12.36
C PRO A 207 1.13 -15.75 13.30
N VAL A 208 1.68 -16.08 14.47
CA VAL A 208 1.03 -16.92 15.49
C VAL A 208 0.88 -16.22 16.84
N ARG A 209 1.70 -15.20 17.13
CA ARG A 209 1.60 -14.40 18.35
C ARG A 209 2.03 -12.97 18.11
N VAL A 210 1.33 -12.02 18.75
CA VAL A 210 1.65 -10.60 18.72
C VAL A 210 1.71 -10.05 20.14
N MET A 211 2.70 -9.21 20.40
CA MET A 211 2.84 -8.38 21.61
C MET A 211 3.02 -6.94 21.17
N ALA A 212 2.29 -6.02 21.77
CA ALA A 212 2.34 -4.62 21.37
C ALA A 212 2.18 -3.68 22.58
N SER A 213 2.82 -2.52 22.49
CA SER A 213 2.63 -1.38 23.39
C SER A 213 2.65 -0.12 22.53
N GLY A 214 1.69 0.77 22.72
CA GLY A 214 1.57 2.02 21.95
C GLY A 214 0.69 3.03 22.65
N SER A 215 0.81 4.30 22.30
CA SER A 215 0.13 5.41 22.97
C SER A 215 -0.16 6.57 22.01
N ILE A 216 -0.91 7.57 22.51
CA ILE A 216 -1.08 8.91 21.95
C ILE A 216 -0.31 9.86 22.87
N ASP A 217 0.93 10.17 22.50
CA ASP A 217 1.81 10.93 23.39
C ASP A 217 2.02 12.38 22.95
N VAL A 218 2.08 12.65 21.65
CA VAL A 218 2.46 13.96 21.09
C VAL A 218 1.41 14.53 20.16
N ASN A 219 0.97 13.75 19.14
CA ASN A 219 0.17 14.27 18.03
C ASN A 219 -1.31 14.39 18.35
N HIS A 220 -1.97 15.38 17.73
CA HIS A 220 -3.43 15.53 17.67
C HIS A 220 -4.16 15.68 19.02
N LYS A 221 -3.44 15.93 20.13
CA LYS A 221 -4.02 16.00 21.48
C LYS A 221 -4.88 17.25 21.71
N ASP A 222 -4.55 18.34 21.02
CA ASP A 222 -5.24 19.63 21.10
C ASP A 222 -6.25 19.84 19.96
N GLU A 223 -6.47 18.82 19.13
CA GLU A 223 -7.42 18.86 18.02
C GLU A 223 -8.80 18.37 18.48
N THR A 224 -9.85 18.98 17.93
CA THR A 224 -11.24 18.55 18.17
C THR A 224 -12.03 18.66 16.87
N TYR A 225 -12.76 17.62 16.53
CA TYR A 225 -13.60 17.53 15.32
C TYR A 225 -15.00 17.07 15.73
N ASP A 226 -16.01 17.91 15.51
CA ASP A 226 -17.40 17.66 15.92
C ASP A 226 -17.52 17.24 17.39
N GLY A 227 -16.73 17.89 18.27
CA GLY A 227 -16.70 17.59 19.71
C GLY A 227 -15.93 16.32 20.10
N LYS A 228 -15.26 15.65 19.16
CA LYS A 228 -14.46 14.44 19.40
C LYS A 228 -12.96 14.74 19.26
N VAL A 229 -12.18 14.23 20.19
CA VAL A 229 -10.71 14.24 20.12
C VAL A 229 -10.24 13.05 19.28
N PRO A 230 -9.20 13.20 18.44
CA PRO A 230 -8.57 12.09 17.73
C PRO A 230 -8.20 10.92 18.64
N ASP A 231 -8.39 9.70 18.16
CA ASP A 231 -8.15 8.48 18.94
C ASP A 231 -7.10 7.53 18.32
N ILE A 232 -6.35 8.02 17.30
CA ILE A 232 -5.29 7.27 16.65
C ILE A 232 -3.97 7.37 17.43
N ILE A 233 -3.31 6.23 17.68
CA ILE A 233 -1.99 6.23 18.34
C ILE A 233 -0.93 6.84 17.44
N ASP A 234 0.09 7.45 18.03
CA ASP A 234 1.19 8.10 17.30
C ASP A 234 2.55 7.41 17.48
N ASN A 235 2.63 6.41 18.35
CA ASN A 235 3.81 5.56 18.50
C ASN A 235 3.43 4.14 18.94
N ALA A 236 4.27 3.16 18.61
CA ALA A 236 4.12 1.79 19.07
C ALA A 236 5.38 0.96 18.87
N PHE A 237 5.61 0.00 19.79
CA PHE A 237 6.46 -1.16 19.56
C PHE A 237 5.59 -2.40 19.39
N VAL A 238 5.85 -3.19 18.34
CA VAL A 238 5.13 -4.43 18.07
C VAL A 238 6.12 -5.56 17.82
N ILE A 239 5.92 -6.70 18.46
CA ILE A 239 6.66 -7.94 18.21
C ILE A 239 5.69 -8.97 17.63
N VAL A 240 6.08 -9.59 16.51
CA VAL A 240 5.31 -10.65 15.84
C VAL A 240 6.14 -11.92 15.81
N GLU A 241 5.58 -13.03 16.28
CA GLU A 241 6.16 -14.35 16.14
C GLU A 241 5.47 -15.13 15.03
N PHE A 242 6.25 -15.83 14.22
CA PHE A 242 5.80 -16.61 13.07
C PHE A 242 5.90 -18.11 13.34
N ASP A 243 5.09 -18.91 12.66
CA ASP A 243 5.00 -20.37 12.82
C ASP A 243 6.29 -21.13 12.48
N ASN A 244 7.20 -20.53 11.70
CA ASN A 244 8.53 -21.06 11.41
C ASN A 244 9.61 -20.61 12.41
N GLY A 245 9.25 -19.91 13.50
CA GLY A 245 10.15 -19.40 14.52
C GLY A 245 10.84 -18.07 14.19
N THR A 246 10.57 -17.46 13.04
CA THR A 246 11.00 -16.09 12.72
C THR A 246 10.30 -15.10 13.64
N ARG A 247 10.96 -14.00 13.96
CA ARG A 247 10.42 -12.89 14.75
C ARG A 247 10.50 -11.59 13.99
N GLY A 248 9.39 -10.84 13.98
CA GLY A 248 9.30 -9.49 13.45
C GLY A 248 9.21 -8.45 14.58
N MET A 249 9.78 -7.28 14.37
CA MET A 249 9.64 -6.12 15.25
C MET A 249 9.29 -4.90 14.42
N LEU A 250 8.30 -4.13 14.88
CA LEU A 250 7.99 -2.79 14.39
C LEU A 250 8.30 -1.77 15.48
N ASP A 251 9.02 -0.71 15.10
CA ASP A 251 9.30 0.49 15.87
C ASP A 251 8.66 1.67 15.14
N LEU A 252 7.47 2.10 15.62
CA LEU A 252 6.66 3.16 15.01
C LEU A 252 6.76 4.45 15.82
N CYS A 253 7.12 5.56 15.19
CA CYS A 253 7.00 6.91 15.72
C CYS A 253 6.53 7.89 14.65
N MET A 254 5.38 8.56 14.90
CA MET A 254 4.75 9.52 13.99
C MET A 254 5.03 10.97 14.39
N PHE A 255 6.07 11.23 15.19
CA PHE A 255 6.55 12.57 15.60
C PHE A 255 8.09 12.64 15.58
N ALA A 256 8.69 11.99 14.58
CA ALA A 256 10.13 11.90 14.41
C ALA A 256 10.58 12.50 13.07
N GLU A 257 10.12 13.72 12.77
CA GLU A 257 10.38 14.45 11.52
C GLU A 257 11.87 14.69 11.25
N GLY A 258 12.68 14.68 12.31
CA GLY A 258 14.15 14.83 12.22
C GLY A 258 14.89 13.55 11.83
N SER A 259 14.21 12.46 11.53
CA SER A 259 14.85 11.21 11.11
C SER A 259 15.50 11.35 9.75
N LYS A 260 16.75 10.87 9.60
CA LYS A 260 17.43 10.83 8.31
C LYS A 260 16.73 9.91 7.32
N ASN A 261 16.29 8.74 7.80
CA ASN A 261 15.47 7.80 7.06
C ASN A 261 14.13 7.64 7.77
N GLU A 262 13.05 7.73 7.01
CA GLU A 262 11.71 7.48 7.53
C GLU A 262 11.49 5.98 7.74
N GLN A 263 11.99 5.17 6.81
CA GLN A 263 11.93 3.72 6.92
C GLN A 263 13.33 3.11 6.94
N GLU A 264 13.53 2.23 7.93
CA GLU A 264 14.70 1.37 8.02
C GLU A 264 14.24 -0.07 8.16
N ILE A 265 14.63 -0.93 7.22
CA ILE A 265 14.20 -2.32 7.17
C ILE A 265 15.44 -3.21 7.29
N SER A 266 15.47 -4.09 8.28
CA SER A 266 16.57 -5.02 8.53
C SER A 266 16.07 -6.46 8.51
N VAL A 267 16.70 -7.30 7.70
CA VAL A 267 16.43 -8.74 7.61
C VAL A 267 17.69 -9.51 7.97
N VAL A 268 17.60 -10.36 9.00
CA VAL A 268 18.73 -11.16 9.49
C VAL A 268 18.43 -12.63 9.25
N GLY A 269 19.27 -13.26 8.44
CA GLY A 269 19.31 -14.70 8.24
C GLY A 269 20.43 -15.37 9.05
N ASP A 270 20.53 -16.68 8.95
CA ASP A 270 21.60 -17.44 9.61
C ASP A 270 22.96 -17.33 8.92
N ILE A 271 23.01 -16.86 7.67
CA ILE A 271 24.23 -16.65 6.86
C ILE A 271 24.59 -15.18 6.75
N GLY A 272 23.63 -14.28 6.68
CA GLY A 272 23.89 -12.86 6.44
C GLY A 272 22.79 -11.94 6.92
N LYS A 273 23.01 -10.63 6.73
CA LYS A 273 22.10 -9.54 7.05
C LYS A 273 21.94 -8.63 5.83
N GLY A 274 20.70 -8.24 5.53
CA GLY A 274 20.35 -7.20 4.57
C GLY A 274 19.64 -6.05 5.25
N GLU A 275 19.89 -4.81 4.82
CA GLU A 275 19.23 -3.60 5.33
C GLU A 275 18.86 -2.68 4.18
N ALA A 276 17.69 -2.05 4.26
CA ALA A 276 17.23 -1.06 3.31
C ALA A 276 16.84 0.25 4.02
N PHE A 277 17.18 1.38 3.40
CA PHE A 277 17.01 2.72 3.95
C PHE A 277 16.25 3.62 2.97
N VAL A 278 15.15 4.21 3.43
CA VAL A 278 14.27 5.11 2.65
C VAL A 278 14.16 6.46 3.37
N PRO A 279 14.38 7.58 2.73
CA PRO A 279 14.53 7.84 1.29
C PRO A 279 15.98 7.76 0.77
N GLU A 280 16.97 7.42 1.58
CA GLU A 280 18.38 7.42 1.17
C GLU A 280 18.64 6.48 -0.03
N SER A 281 17.72 5.53 -0.29
CA SER A 281 17.75 4.56 -1.39
C SER A 281 19.04 3.72 -1.42
N ILE A 282 19.43 3.24 -0.24
CA ILE A 282 20.64 2.44 -0.03
C ILE A 282 20.26 1.07 0.52
N VAL A 283 21.00 0.05 0.09
CA VAL A 283 20.93 -1.30 0.63
C VAL A 283 22.30 -1.73 1.14
N HIS A 284 22.35 -2.24 2.37
CA HIS A 284 23.53 -2.88 2.94
C HIS A 284 23.36 -4.39 2.94
N VAL A 285 24.40 -5.13 2.55
CA VAL A 285 24.45 -6.59 2.63
C VAL A 285 25.77 -7.03 3.23
N GLY A 286 25.70 -7.81 4.31
CA GLY A 286 26.88 -8.36 4.98
C GLY A 286 26.72 -9.84 5.26
N LEU A 287 27.75 -10.63 4.95
CA LEU A 287 27.78 -12.07 5.24
C LEU A 287 28.59 -12.34 6.50
N ARG A 288 28.15 -13.30 7.33
CA ARG A 288 28.84 -13.66 8.57
C ARG A 288 30.29 -14.08 8.35
N ALA A 289 30.56 -14.80 7.27
CA ALA A 289 31.90 -15.28 6.93
C ALA A 289 32.88 -14.14 6.60
N GLU A 290 32.36 -13.02 6.07
CA GLU A 290 33.19 -11.87 5.65
C GLU A 290 33.34 -10.82 6.79
N GLY A 291 32.53 -10.94 7.83
CA GLY A 291 32.52 -10.02 8.96
C GLY A 291 32.18 -8.57 8.55
N ARG A 292 32.53 -7.61 9.42
CA ARG A 292 32.18 -6.19 9.19
C ARG A 292 32.86 -5.60 7.95
N ALA A 293 34.07 -6.06 7.60
CA ALA A 293 34.83 -5.53 6.46
C ALA A 293 34.21 -5.90 5.10
N GLY A 294 33.43 -6.98 5.04
CA GLY A 294 32.77 -7.45 3.84
C GLY A 294 31.38 -6.88 3.58
N VAL A 295 30.93 -5.88 4.36
CA VAL A 295 29.62 -5.25 4.11
C VAL A 295 29.65 -4.46 2.80
N LYS A 296 28.78 -4.86 1.88
CA LYS A 296 28.56 -4.15 0.61
C LYS A 296 27.45 -3.12 0.78
N ILE A 297 27.68 -1.92 0.24
CA ILE A 297 26.71 -0.82 0.22
C ILE A 297 26.39 -0.55 -1.23
N GLU A 298 25.13 -0.64 -1.60
CA GLU A 298 24.66 -0.42 -2.95
C GLU A 298 23.55 0.63 -2.97
N LYS A 299 23.64 1.57 -3.90
CA LYS A 299 22.49 2.43 -4.22
C LYS A 299 21.46 1.60 -4.97
N ALA A 300 20.22 1.75 -4.58
CA ALA A 300 19.08 1.18 -5.27
C ALA A 300 18.44 2.28 -6.12
N GLU A 301 18.97 2.51 -7.30
CA GLU A 301 18.36 3.38 -8.30
C GLU A 301 17.64 2.49 -9.29
N ASP A 302 16.31 2.59 -9.36
CA ASP A 302 15.55 1.95 -10.43
C ASP A 302 14.50 2.91 -10.97
N ALA A 303 14.65 3.24 -12.25
CA ALA A 303 13.70 4.08 -12.99
C ALA A 303 12.29 3.45 -13.10
N ARG A 304 12.18 2.13 -12.85
CA ARG A 304 10.89 1.38 -12.92
C ARG A 304 9.95 1.68 -11.76
N ILE A 305 10.32 2.45 -10.78
CA ILE A 305 9.60 2.55 -9.50
C ILE A 305 8.45 3.53 -9.52
N ASN A 306 8.49 4.53 -10.34
CA ASN A 306 7.28 5.32 -10.61
C ASN A 306 6.24 4.51 -11.41
N LEU A 307 6.64 3.35 -11.96
CA LEU A 307 5.83 2.45 -12.78
C LEU A 307 5.54 1.10 -12.10
N GLY A 308 6.34 0.72 -11.09
CA GLY A 308 6.40 -0.65 -10.56
C GLY A 308 5.09 -1.21 -10.00
N MET A 309 4.19 -0.34 -9.55
CA MET A 309 2.87 -0.78 -9.12
C MET A 309 1.99 -1.20 -10.30
N MET A 310 2.24 -0.65 -11.49
CA MET A 310 1.49 -0.94 -12.72
C MET A 310 2.08 -2.09 -13.55
N ASP A 311 3.42 -2.24 -13.61
CA ASP A 311 4.07 -3.39 -14.24
C ASP A 311 3.64 -4.71 -13.56
N TYR A 312 3.40 -4.67 -12.25
CA TYR A 312 2.92 -5.83 -11.50
C TYR A 312 1.46 -6.19 -11.81
N ILE A 313 0.64 -5.22 -12.20
CA ILE A 313 -0.74 -5.46 -12.66
C ILE A 313 -0.74 -6.26 -13.99
N MET A 314 0.34 -6.20 -14.75
CA MET A 314 0.46 -6.85 -16.05
C MET A 314 1.12 -8.23 -16.00
N ASP A 315 1.80 -8.60 -14.90
CA ASP A 315 2.44 -9.92 -14.74
C ASP A 315 1.51 -10.91 -14.00
N GLN A 316 0.74 -11.68 -14.75
CA GLN A 316 -0.27 -12.63 -14.25
C GLN A 316 0.29 -13.76 -13.36
N ALA A 317 1.59 -14.00 -13.34
CA ALA A 317 2.19 -15.13 -12.62
C ALA A 317 2.26 -14.94 -11.09
N THR A 318 2.18 -13.71 -10.61
CA THR A 318 2.35 -13.35 -9.18
C THR A 318 1.05 -13.04 -8.43
N TRP A 319 -0.09 -12.99 -9.10
CA TRP A 319 -1.39 -12.55 -8.59
C TRP A 319 -1.99 -13.43 -7.49
N ASN A 320 -1.70 -14.72 -7.49
CA ASN A 320 -2.28 -15.67 -6.53
C ASN A 320 -1.77 -15.51 -5.10
N THR A 321 -0.73 -14.71 -4.86
CA THR A 321 -0.07 -14.64 -3.55
C THR A 321 -0.58 -13.50 -2.66
N CYS A 322 -1.17 -12.43 -3.22
CA CYS A 322 -1.56 -11.25 -2.45
C CYS A 322 -2.92 -11.33 -1.75
N ILE A 323 -3.87 -12.12 -2.29
CA ILE A 323 -5.24 -12.21 -1.74
C ILE A 323 -5.38 -13.24 -0.62
N PHE A 324 -4.50 -14.26 -0.58
CA PHE A 324 -4.69 -15.44 0.25
C PHE A 324 -4.24 -15.31 1.71
N TYR A 325 -3.79 -14.14 2.17
CA TYR A 325 -3.03 -14.09 3.43
C TYR A 325 -3.27 -12.83 4.29
N LEU A 326 -4.50 -12.37 4.40
CA LEU A 326 -4.94 -11.51 5.50
C LEU A 326 -5.74 -12.29 6.52
#